data_5beadd66b53b6d21693cdff9ee56dbbf
#
_entry.id   5beadd66b53b6d21693cdff9ee56dbbf
#
_cell.length_a   1.000
_cell.length_b   1.000
_cell.length_c   1.000
_cell.angle_alpha   90.00
_cell.angle_beta   90.00
_cell.angle_gamma   90.00
#
_symmetry.space_group_name_H-M   'P 1'
#
loop_
_entity.id
_entity.type
_entity.pdbx_description
1 polymer ?
#
loop_
_entity_poly.entity_id
_entity_poly.type
_entity_poly.pdbx_seq_one_letter_code
_entity_poly.pdbx_strand_id
1 'polypeptide(L)' 'MRATVLVRPKAGILDPQGEAVESSLRQLGFPVAEARVGRVIDLDVDAASADEARGEIERMCERLLANPLIESYEIEVAE' A
#
# COMPACT_ATOMS: atom_id res chain seq x y z
N MET A 1 -16.08 9.53 -6.43
CA MET A 1 -15.38 9.72 -5.15
C MET A 1 -13.91 9.41 -5.27
N ARG A 2 -13.09 10.24 -4.71
CA ARG A 2 -11.64 10.02 -4.67
C ARG A 2 -11.28 9.13 -3.50
N ALA A 3 -10.32 8.24 -3.74
CA ALA A 3 -9.84 7.33 -2.72
C ALA A 3 -8.36 7.06 -2.91
N THR A 4 -7.72 6.66 -1.83
CA THR A 4 -6.30 6.28 -1.83
C THR A 4 -6.17 4.92 -1.19
N VAL A 5 -5.45 4.01 -1.86
CA VAL A 5 -5.12 2.70 -1.34
C VAL A 5 -3.63 2.66 -1.04
N LEU A 6 -3.29 2.34 0.20
CA LEU A 6 -1.92 2.17 0.64
C LEU A 6 -1.64 0.67 0.75
N VAL A 7 -0.68 0.18 -0.02
CA VAL A 7 -0.35 -1.25 -0.05
C VAL A 7 1.06 -1.42 0.49
N ARG A 8 1.22 -2.30 1.47
CA ARG A 8 2.51 -2.57 2.11
C ARG A 8 2.76 -4.06 2.22
N PRO A 9 4.03 -4.51 2.17
CA PRO A 9 4.35 -5.91 2.46
C PRO A 9 3.98 -6.25 3.90
N LYS A 10 3.47 -7.45 4.11
CA LYS A 10 3.19 -7.95 5.47
C LYS A 10 4.48 -8.15 6.24
N ALA A 11 4.40 -8.07 7.57
CA ALA A 11 5.53 -8.35 8.45
C ALA A 11 6.05 -9.77 8.16
N GLY A 12 7.38 -9.93 8.15
CA GLY A 12 8.01 -11.22 7.89
C GLY A 12 8.14 -11.60 6.43
N ILE A 13 7.55 -10.83 5.51
CA ILE A 13 7.71 -11.06 4.08
C ILE A 13 8.99 -10.40 3.59
N LEU A 14 9.73 -11.10 2.75
CA LEU A 14 10.94 -10.57 2.12
C LEU A 14 10.57 -9.38 1.22
N ASP A 15 11.27 -8.28 1.42
CA ASP A 15 11.06 -7.04 0.67
C ASP A 15 12.39 -6.59 0.05
N PRO A 16 12.74 -7.11 -1.13
CA PRO A 16 14.03 -6.77 -1.76
C PRO A 16 14.21 -5.28 -2.03
N GLN A 17 13.14 -4.57 -2.38
CA GLN A 17 13.20 -3.12 -2.60
C GLN A 17 13.49 -2.38 -1.29
N GLY A 18 12.81 -2.75 -0.23
CA GLY A 18 13.03 -2.17 1.08
C GLY A 18 14.43 -2.44 1.61
N GLU A 19 14.93 -3.65 1.41
CA GLU A 19 16.30 -4.00 1.79
C GLU A 19 17.33 -3.18 1.03
N ALA A 20 17.12 -2.96 -0.26
CA ALA A 20 18.01 -2.14 -1.08
C ALA A 20 18.01 -0.68 -0.63
N VAL A 21 16.85 -0.10 -0.33
CA VAL A 21 16.72 1.26 0.19
C VAL A 21 17.44 1.39 1.54
N GLU A 22 17.19 0.47 2.42
CA GLU A 22 17.78 0.41 3.75
C GLU A 22 19.30 0.38 3.69
N SER A 23 19.84 -0.52 2.88
CA SER A 23 21.28 -0.67 2.70
C SER A 23 21.91 0.60 2.11
N SER A 24 21.28 1.18 1.11
CA SER A 24 21.76 2.39 0.46
C SER A 24 21.78 3.58 1.42
N LEU A 25 20.73 3.72 2.23
CA LEU A 25 20.65 4.80 3.20
C LEU A 25 21.74 4.67 4.29
N ARG A 26 22.00 3.45 4.75
CA ARG A 26 23.08 3.22 5.73
C ARG A 26 24.44 3.56 5.13
N GLN A 27 24.67 3.20 3.87
CA GLN A 27 25.93 3.55 3.18
C GLN A 27 26.11 5.06 3.05
N LEU A 28 25.02 5.82 2.96
CA LEU A 28 25.06 7.27 2.93
C LEU A 28 25.24 7.90 4.33
N GLY A 29 25.25 7.10 5.37
CA GLY A 29 25.45 7.55 6.73
C GLY A 29 24.19 7.82 7.53
N PHE A 30 23.01 7.45 7.01
CA PHE A 30 21.76 7.63 7.73
C PHE A 30 21.50 6.47 8.71
N PRO A 31 21.00 6.76 9.91
CA PRO A 31 20.78 5.74 10.93
C PRO A 31 19.44 5.01 10.76
N VAL A 32 19.29 4.29 9.66
CA VAL A 32 18.06 3.58 9.33
C VAL A 32 18.14 2.13 9.81
N ALA A 33 17.22 1.75 10.68
CA ALA A 33 17.13 0.39 11.18
C ALA A 33 16.41 -0.52 10.18
N GLU A 34 15.35 -0.02 9.57
CA GLU A 34 14.55 -0.78 8.63
C GLU A 34 13.90 0.15 7.62
N ALA A 35 13.80 -0.30 6.37
CA ALA A 35 13.01 0.39 5.34
C ALA A 35 12.11 -0.62 4.66
N ARG A 36 10.90 -0.21 4.38
CA ARG A 36 9.92 -1.03 3.68
C ARG A 36 9.33 -0.23 2.53
N VAL A 37 9.17 -0.87 1.38
CA VAL A 37 8.65 -0.22 0.18
C VAL A 37 7.28 -0.79 -0.14
N GLY A 38 6.31 0.09 -0.25
CA GLY A 38 4.97 -0.25 -0.68
C GLY A 38 4.58 0.63 -1.85
N ARG A 39 3.29 0.74 -2.09
CA ARG A 39 2.78 1.58 -3.15
C ARG A 39 1.51 2.29 -2.74
N VAL A 40 1.26 3.40 -3.41
CA VAL A 40 0.07 4.22 -3.23
C VAL A 40 -0.70 4.20 -4.55
N ILE A 41 -1.99 3.91 -4.48
CA ILE A 41 -2.86 3.90 -5.65
C ILE A 41 -3.98 4.90 -5.42
N ASP A 42 -4.04 5.93 -6.27
CA ASP A 42 -5.10 6.93 -6.22
C ASP A 42 -6.18 6.55 -7.22
N LEU A 43 -7.41 6.57 -6.77
CA LEU A 43 -8.57 6.17 -7.56
C LEU A 43 -9.64 7.25 -7.54
N ASP A 44 -10.39 7.34 -8.62
CA ASP A 44 -11.63 8.10 -8.67
C ASP A 44 -12.72 7.09 -8.99
N VAL A 45 -13.53 6.75 -7.99
CA VAL A 45 -14.51 5.67 -8.10
C VAL A 45 -15.90 6.25 -8.24
N ASP A 46 -16.63 5.74 -9.22
CA ASP A 46 -18.01 6.14 -9.48
C ASP A 46 -18.90 5.42 -8.47
N ALA A 47 -19.25 6.14 -7.40
CA ALA A 47 -20.04 5.58 -6.29
C ALA A 47 -20.92 6.66 -5.69
N ALA A 48 -22.05 6.25 -5.14
CA ALA A 48 -23.02 7.16 -4.55
C ALA A 48 -22.68 7.55 -3.10
N SER A 49 -21.88 6.76 -2.41
CA SER A 49 -21.53 7.00 -1.02
C SER A 49 -20.12 6.49 -0.72
N ALA A 50 -19.57 6.95 0.40
CA ALA A 50 -18.25 6.49 0.87
C ALA A 50 -18.26 4.99 1.17
N ASP A 51 -19.33 4.48 1.77
CA ASP A 51 -19.47 3.06 2.08
C ASP A 51 -19.50 2.21 0.82
N GLU A 52 -20.23 2.65 -0.20
CA GLU A 52 -20.26 1.97 -1.48
C GLU A 52 -18.89 1.97 -2.15
N ALA A 53 -18.22 3.12 -2.16
CA ALA A 53 -16.89 3.25 -2.72
C ALA A 53 -15.91 2.32 -2.02
N ARG A 54 -15.94 2.28 -0.69
CA ARG A 54 -15.06 1.42 0.10
C ARG A 54 -15.27 -0.06 -0.23
N GLY A 55 -16.51 -0.50 -0.34
CA GLY A 55 -16.83 -1.88 -0.71
C GLY A 55 -16.31 -2.26 -2.08
N GLU A 56 -16.46 -1.35 -3.06
CA GLU A 56 -15.91 -1.57 -4.40
C GLU A 56 -14.39 -1.67 -4.38
N ILE A 57 -13.73 -0.78 -3.64
CA ILE A 57 -12.27 -0.75 -3.56
C ILE A 57 -11.73 -1.98 -2.85
N GLU A 58 -12.42 -2.48 -1.82
CA GLU A 58 -12.03 -3.72 -1.16
C GLU A 58 -12.02 -4.88 -2.17
N ARG A 59 -13.01 -4.97 -3.03
CA ARG A 59 -13.04 -5.99 -4.10
C ARG A 59 -11.91 -5.79 -5.10
N MET A 60 -11.59 -4.55 -5.44
CA MET A 60 -10.46 -4.24 -6.33
C MET A 60 -9.14 -4.70 -5.70
N CYS A 61 -8.95 -4.43 -4.41
CA CYS A 61 -7.74 -4.84 -3.69
C CYS A 61 -7.58 -6.36 -3.70
N GLU A 62 -8.65 -7.08 -3.39
CA GLU A 62 -8.62 -8.54 -3.34
C GLU A 62 -8.35 -9.19 -4.70
N ARG A 63 -8.79 -8.54 -5.77
CA ARG A 63 -8.71 -9.11 -7.12
C ARG A 63 -7.51 -8.64 -7.93
N LEU A 64 -6.97 -7.45 -7.64
CA LEU A 64 -5.93 -6.86 -8.48
C LEU A 64 -4.93 -5.99 -7.74
N LEU A 65 -5.37 -5.07 -6.88
CA LEU A 65 -4.52 -4.01 -6.38
C LEU A 65 -3.48 -4.47 -5.36
N ALA A 66 -3.78 -5.53 -4.62
CA ALA A 66 -2.88 -6.08 -3.62
C ALA A 66 -2.87 -7.60 -3.73
N ASN A 67 -1.76 -8.20 -3.31
CA ASN A 67 -1.68 -9.64 -3.17
C ASN A 67 -1.98 -9.98 -1.70
N PRO A 68 -3.18 -10.46 -1.36
CA PRO A 68 -3.58 -10.62 0.04
C PRO A 68 -2.76 -11.65 0.82
N LEU A 69 -2.01 -12.51 0.12
CA LEU A 69 -1.14 -13.48 0.78
C LEU A 69 0.10 -12.85 1.37
N ILE A 70 0.64 -11.82 0.72
CA ILE A 70 1.92 -11.20 1.10
C ILE A 70 1.83 -9.71 1.37
N GLU A 71 0.69 -9.07 1.11
CA GLU A 71 0.51 -7.63 1.27
C GLU A 71 -0.70 -7.31 2.13
N SER A 72 -0.60 -6.21 2.87
CA SER A 72 -1.72 -5.60 3.56
C SER A 72 -2.08 -4.30 2.84
N TYR A 73 -3.30 -3.82 3.04
CA TYR A 73 -3.72 -2.56 2.43
C TYR A 73 -4.62 -1.77 3.37
N GLU A 74 -4.60 -0.46 3.16
CA GLU A 74 -5.49 0.48 3.84
C GLU A 74 -6.22 1.29 2.80
N ILE A 75 -7.48 1.58 3.03
CA ILE A 75 -8.31 2.35 2.12
C ILE A 75 -8.74 3.64 2.80
N GLU A 76 -8.47 4.77 2.14
CA GLU A 76 -8.91 6.08 2.59
C GLU A 76 -9.85 6.64 1.53
N VAL A 77 -11.07 6.98 1.92
CA VAL A 77 -12.06 7.56 1.01
C VAL A 77 -12.30 9.02 1.39
N ALA A 78 -12.10 9.90 0.44
CA ALA A 78 -12.40 11.32 0.60
C ALA A 78 -13.87 11.57 0.30
N GLU A 79 -14.56 12.21 1.21
CA GLU A 79 -15.98 12.57 1.06
C GLU A 79 -16.15 13.98 0.51
#